data_a9c737cf84a5446d821a0d0e24566db3
#
_entry.id   a9c737cf84a5446d821a0d0e24566db3
#
_cell.length_a   1.000
_cell.length_b   1.000
_cell.length_c   1.000
_cell.angle_alpha   90.00
_cell.angle_beta   90.00
_cell.angle_gamma   90.00
#
_symmetry.space_group_name_H-M   'P 1'
#
loop_
_entity.id
_entity.type
_entity.pdbx_description
1 polymer ?
#
loop_
_entity_poly.entity_id
_entity_poly.type
_entity_poly.pdbx_seq_one_letter_code
_entity_poly.pdbx_strand_id
1 'polypeptide(L)'
;MPTGKIIITNDTGEQVEATAPVIVSASRSTDIPAFYAKWFFNRLAKGYCAWYNPFNQQKMYISFKNCKVVIFWTKNPKPILPYLHELDEREIHYYFQVTLNDYVKEGFEPNVSSVENRVETFKKLSDMIGKEKVIWRFDPLIITPNIAPRDLLTRIWHIGNKLKGYTNKLVFSF
;
A
#
# COMPACT_ATOMS: atom_id res chain seq x y z
N MET A 1 13.10 -8.82 -15.38
CA MET A 1 12.69 -10.18 -15.76
C MET A 1 11.42 -10.04 -16.59
N PRO A 2 11.27 -10.74 -17.73
CA PRO A 2 10.07 -10.64 -18.52
C PRO A 2 8.89 -11.14 -17.67
N THR A 3 7.86 -10.33 -17.56
CA THR A 3 6.57 -10.74 -17.01
C THR A 3 6.01 -11.82 -17.90
N GLY A 4 5.94 -13.06 -17.41
CA GLY A 4 5.40 -14.17 -18.17
C GLY A 4 3.93 -13.94 -18.47
N LYS A 5 3.49 -14.25 -19.68
CA LYS A 5 2.08 -14.35 -20.03
C LYS A 5 1.62 -15.79 -19.85
N ILE A 6 0.44 -15.96 -19.29
CA ILE A 6 -0.18 -17.28 -19.08
C ILE A 6 -1.66 -17.23 -19.47
N ILE A 7 -2.21 -18.39 -19.77
CA ILE A 7 -3.68 -18.51 -19.97
C ILE A 7 -4.32 -18.84 -18.63
N ILE A 8 -5.38 -18.13 -18.30
CA ILE A 8 -6.23 -18.37 -17.13
C ILE A 8 -7.69 -18.53 -17.57
N THR A 9 -8.49 -19.18 -16.74
CA THR A 9 -9.96 -19.18 -16.92
C THR A 9 -10.55 -18.09 -16.02
N ASN A 10 -11.27 -17.15 -16.61
CA ASN A 10 -11.89 -16.05 -15.87
C ASN A 10 -13.21 -16.47 -15.18
N ASP A 11 -13.87 -15.54 -14.47
CA ASP A 11 -15.12 -15.80 -13.73
C ASP A 11 -16.30 -16.15 -14.69
N THR A 12 -16.19 -15.89 -16.01
CA THR A 12 -17.20 -16.24 -17.01
C THR A 12 -16.92 -17.57 -17.72
N GLY A 13 -15.83 -18.27 -17.35
CA GLY A 13 -15.42 -19.54 -17.96
C GLY A 13 -14.58 -19.39 -19.25
N GLU A 14 -14.24 -18.16 -19.64
CA GLU A 14 -13.43 -17.89 -20.84
C GLU A 14 -11.95 -18.05 -20.54
N GLN A 15 -11.21 -18.59 -21.50
CA GLN A 15 -9.75 -18.61 -21.48
C GLN A 15 -9.21 -17.26 -21.96
N VAL A 16 -8.47 -16.58 -21.12
CA VAL A 16 -7.92 -15.24 -21.38
C VAL A 16 -6.44 -15.18 -21.05
N GLU A 17 -5.71 -14.36 -21.78
CA GLU A 17 -4.31 -14.09 -21.48
C GLU A 17 -4.20 -13.20 -20.24
N ALA A 18 -3.33 -13.58 -19.30
CA ALA A 18 -3.02 -12.81 -18.11
C ALA A 18 -1.52 -12.59 -17.97
N THR A 19 -1.13 -11.43 -17.49
CA THR A 19 0.24 -11.16 -17.06
C THR A 19 0.47 -11.78 -15.69
N ALA A 20 1.57 -12.53 -15.50
CA ALA A 20 1.93 -13.18 -14.24
C ALA A 20 3.22 -12.57 -13.65
N PRO A 21 3.17 -11.41 -13.01
CA PRO A 21 4.33 -10.73 -12.46
C PRO A 21 4.85 -11.44 -11.20
N VAL A 22 6.16 -11.31 -10.97
CA VAL A 22 6.79 -11.75 -9.72
C VAL A 22 6.53 -10.76 -8.58
N ILE A 23 6.42 -9.47 -8.91
CA ILE A 23 6.15 -8.39 -7.95
C ILE A 23 4.83 -7.72 -8.34
N VAL A 24 3.91 -7.63 -7.39
CA VAL A 24 2.61 -6.96 -7.54
C VAL A 24 2.58 -5.70 -6.69
N SER A 25 2.37 -4.54 -7.32
CA SER A 25 2.01 -3.31 -6.60
C SER A 25 0.50 -3.24 -6.45
N ALA A 26 0.00 -3.49 -5.25
CA ALA A 26 -1.44 -3.68 -5.02
C ALA A 26 -2.23 -2.38 -4.84
N SER A 27 -1.56 -1.22 -4.72
CA SER A 27 -2.22 0.04 -4.35
C SER A 27 -1.96 1.18 -5.33
N ARG A 28 -1.71 0.89 -6.60
CA ARG A 28 -1.33 1.94 -7.55
C ARG A 28 -2.49 2.80 -8.02
N SER A 29 -3.67 2.22 -8.16
CA SER A 29 -4.88 2.91 -8.64
C SER A 29 -5.82 3.31 -7.51
N THR A 30 -5.69 2.69 -6.34
CA THR A 30 -6.50 2.97 -5.15
C THR A 30 -5.79 2.43 -3.90
N ASP A 31 -6.20 2.88 -2.73
CA ASP A 31 -5.69 2.36 -1.45
C ASP A 31 -6.38 1.03 -1.12
N ILE A 32 -5.83 -0.08 -1.65
CA ILE A 32 -6.36 -1.43 -1.45
C ILE A 32 -6.37 -1.82 0.03
N PRO A 33 -5.31 -1.63 0.84
CA PRO A 33 -5.35 -1.92 2.26
C PRO A 33 -6.47 -1.24 3.02
N ALA A 34 -6.77 0.03 2.69
CA ALA A 34 -7.77 0.82 3.38
C ALA A 34 -9.21 0.45 2.99
N PHE A 35 -9.47 0.16 1.69
CA PHE A 35 -10.83 0.08 1.17
C PHE A 35 -11.20 -1.27 0.56
N TYR A 36 -10.22 -2.05 0.12
CA TYR A 36 -10.45 -3.25 -0.69
C TYR A 36 -9.70 -4.48 -0.18
N ALA A 37 -9.35 -4.53 1.11
CA ALA A 37 -8.60 -5.66 1.70
C ALA A 37 -9.28 -7.00 1.43
N LYS A 38 -10.55 -7.16 1.78
CA LYS A 38 -11.32 -8.39 1.55
C LYS A 38 -11.40 -8.77 0.07
N TRP A 39 -11.60 -7.79 -0.82
CA TRP A 39 -11.61 -8.03 -2.27
C TRP A 39 -10.26 -8.55 -2.75
N PHE A 40 -9.16 -7.95 -2.29
CA PHE A 40 -7.81 -8.36 -2.68
C PHE A 40 -7.54 -9.83 -2.33
N PHE A 41 -7.85 -10.24 -1.10
CA PHE A 41 -7.63 -11.62 -0.67
C PHE A 41 -8.57 -12.61 -1.36
N ASN A 42 -9.83 -12.24 -1.64
CA ASN A 42 -10.71 -13.03 -2.48
C ASN A 42 -10.13 -13.23 -3.90
N ARG A 43 -9.53 -12.18 -4.49
CA ARG A 43 -8.89 -12.28 -5.81
C ARG A 43 -7.59 -13.09 -5.75
N LEU A 44 -6.81 -12.95 -4.68
CA LEU A 44 -5.62 -13.76 -4.43
C LEU A 44 -5.97 -15.26 -4.34
N ALA A 45 -7.04 -15.60 -3.61
CA ALA A 45 -7.53 -16.97 -3.52
C ALA A 45 -8.00 -17.53 -4.88
N LYS A 46 -8.61 -16.69 -5.74
CA LYS A 46 -8.98 -17.07 -7.12
C LYS A 46 -7.77 -17.16 -8.06
N GLY A 47 -6.58 -16.70 -7.64
CA GLY A 47 -5.35 -16.74 -8.42
C GLY A 47 -5.20 -15.64 -9.47
N TYR A 48 -6.17 -14.75 -9.65
CA TYR A 48 -6.08 -13.64 -10.60
C TYR A 48 -7.02 -12.48 -10.24
N CYS A 49 -6.75 -11.30 -10.82
CA CYS A 49 -7.68 -10.18 -10.83
C CYS A 49 -7.77 -9.54 -12.22
N ALA A 50 -8.88 -8.85 -12.48
CA ALA A 50 -8.98 -7.92 -13.61
C ALA A 50 -8.55 -6.52 -13.12
N TRP A 51 -7.75 -5.84 -13.94
CA TRP A 51 -7.35 -4.46 -13.74
C TRP A 51 -7.67 -3.64 -14.99
N TYR A 52 -8.21 -2.47 -14.79
CA TYR A 52 -8.49 -1.53 -15.87
C TYR A 52 -7.43 -0.44 -15.85
N ASN A 53 -6.74 -0.26 -16.97
CA ASN A 53 -5.75 0.81 -17.11
C ASN A 53 -6.49 2.17 -17.02
N PRO A 54 -6.14 3.05 -16.06
CA PRO A 54 -6.86 4.30 -15.86
C PRO A 54 -6.71 5.29 -17.04
N PHE A 55 -5.69 5.12 -17.88
CA PHE A 55 -5.44 6.04 -19.00
C PHE A 55 -6.23 5.68 -20.27
N ASN A 56 -6.36 4.40 -20.59
CA ASN A 56 -6.99 3.94 -21.82
C ASN A 56 -8.16 2.99 -21.60
N GLN A 57 -8.56 2.74 -20.36
CA GLN A 57 -9.65 1.86 -19.95
C GLN A 57 -9.51 0.40 -20.44
N GLN A 58 -8.34 0.03 -20.92
CA GLN A 58 -8.07 -1.34 -21.33
C GLN A 58 -8.15 -2.30 -20.15
N LYS A 59 -8.97 -3.34 -20.26
CA LYS A 59 -9.06 -4.43 -19.30
C LYS A 59 -7.86 -5.36 -19.48
N MET A 60 -7.16 -5.62 -18.40
CA MET A 60 -6.04 -6.55 -18.32
C MET A 60 -6.27 -7.55 -17.20
N TYR A 61 -5.80 -8.78 -17.40
CA TYR A 61 -5.81 -9.78 -16.34
C TYR A 61 -4.42 -9.94 -15.74
N ILE A 62 -4.35 -9.95 -14.42
CA ILE A 62 -3.12 -10.16 -13.65
C ILE A 62 -3.27 -11.46 -12.88
N SER A 63 -2.39 -12.42 -13.12
CA SER A 63 -2.34 -13.67 -12.37
C SER A 63 -1.36 -13.59 -11.22
N PHE A 64 -1.74 -14.13 -10.07
CA PHE A 64 -0.88 -14.24 -8.89
C PHE A 64 -0.01 -15.51 -8.89
N LYS A 65 -0.08 -16.36 -9.91
CA LYS A 65 0.64 -17.65 -9.98
C LYS A 65 2.15 -17.53 -9.73
N ASN A 66 2.77 -16.49 -10.25
CA ASN A 66 4.22 -16.26 -10.12
C ASN A 66 4.55 -15.20 -9.06
N CYS A 67 3.54 -14.69 -8.35
CA CYS A 67 3.73 -13.62 -7.37
C CYS A 67 4.57 -14.11 -6.20
N LYS A 68 5.68 -13.42 -5.94
CA LYS A 68 6.56 -13.65 -4.78
C LYS A 68 6.56 -12.48 -3.82
N VAL A 69 6.21 -11.28 -4.29
CA VAL A 69 6.22 -10.07 -3.46
C VAL A 69 4.99 -9.21 -3.78
N VAL A 70 4.32 -8.75 -2.73
CA VAL A 70 3.27 -7.73 -2.83
C VAL A 70 3.71 -6.44 -2.13
N ILE A 71 3.56 -5.33 -2.83
CA ILE A 71 3.83 -3.99 -2.29
C ILE A 71 2.51 -3.28 -2.04
N PHE A 72 2.30 -2.87 -0.80
CA PHE A 72 1.13 -2.08 -0.40
C PHE A 72 1.51 -0.63 -0.15
N TRP A 73 0.76 0.30 -0.73
CA TRP A 73 0.80 1.72 -0.40
C TRP A 73 -0.51 2.12 0.24
N THR A 74 -0.46 2.74 1.41
CA THR A 74 -1.69 3.03 2.15
C THR A 74 -1.53 4.20 3.12
N LYS A 75 -2.63 4.88 3.38
CA LYS A 75 -2.78 5.81 4.50
C LYS A 75 -3.43 5.16 5.72
N ASN A 76 -4.05 3.98 5.55
CA ASN A 76 -4.69 3.25 6.62
C ASN A 76 -4.56 1.74 6.44
N PRO A 77 -3.52 1.11 7.01
CA PRO A 77 -3.34 -0.34 6.91
C PRO A 77 -4.28 -1.15 7.82
N LYS A 78 -5.05 -0.51 8.71
CA LYS A 78 -5.87 -1.23 9.72
C LYS A 78 -6.80 -2.31 9.14
N PRO A 79 -7.54 -2.05 8.02
CA PRO A 79 -8.47 -3.07 7.50
C PRO A 79 -7.81 -4.32 6.92
N ILE A 80 -6.54 -4.25 6.48
CA ILE A 80 -5.84 -5.40 5.88
C ILE A 80 -5.17 -6.29 6.93
N LEU A 81 -4.89 -5.79 8.14
CA LEU A 81 -4.14 -6.53 9.16
C LEU A 81 -4.66 -7.95 9.44
N PRO A 82 -6.00 -8.19 9.54
CA PRO A 82 -6.52 -9.53 9.82
C PRO A 82 -6.23 -10.57 8.74
N TYR A 83 -5.88 -10.15 7.54
CA TYR A 83 -5.69 -11.03 6.37
C TYR A 83 -4.23 -11.32 6.05
N LEU A 84 -3.26 -10.69 6.71
CA LEU A 84 -1.84 -10.79 6.33
C LEU A 84 -1.29 -12.21 6.44
N HIS A 85 -1.82 -13.02 7.37
CA HIS A 85 -1.49 -14.43 7.51
C HIS A 85 -1.71 -15.23 6.22
N GLU A 86 -2.68 -14.85 5.39
CA GLU A 86 -2.94 -15.51 4.10
C GLU A 86 -1.79 -15.33 3.10
N LEU A 87 -1.01 -14.23 3.19
CA LEU A 87 0.21 -14.07 2.38
C LEU A 87 1.35 -14.93 2.92
N ASP A 88 1.50 -15.00 4.25
CA ASP A 88 2.52 -15.81 4.91
C ASP A 88 2.29 -17.31 4.60
N GLU A 89 1.04 -17.80 4.68
CA GLU A 89 0.67 -19.18 4.31
C GLU A 89 0.97 -19.53 2.85
N ARG A 90 0.98 -18.55 1.96
CA ARG A 90 1.31 -18.71 0.52
C ARG A 90 2.79 -18.47 0.21
N GLU A 91 3.61 -18.20 1.22
CA GLU A 91 5.03 -17.83 1.06
C GLU A 91 5.22 -16.60 0.14
N ILE A 92 4.25 -15.67 0.16
CA ILE A 92 4.31 -14.41 -0.58
C ILE A 92 4.84 -13.33 0.37
N HIS A 93 6.02 -12.84 0.09
CA HIS A 93 6.60 -11.72 0.84
C HIS A 93 5.84 -10.43 0.57
N TYR A 94 5.82 -9.53 1.54
CA TYR A 94 5.17 -8.24 1.36
C TYR A 94 5.84 -7.17 2.23
N TYR A 95 5.66 -5.92 1.82
CA TYR A 95 6.00 -4.76 2.63
C TYR A 95 5.03 -3.60 2.37
N PHE A 96 5.02 -2.70 3.32
CA PHE A 96 4.14 -1.54 3.30
C PHE A 96 4.91 -0.24 3.12
N GLN A 97 4.36 0.64 2.32
CA GLN A 97 4.69 2.06 2.27
C GLN A 97 3.50 2.80 2.89
N VAL A 98 3.66 3.23 4.14
CA VAL A 98 2.58 3.88 4.89
C VAL A 98 2.75 5.39 4.82
N THR A 99 1.82 6.07 4.19
CA THR A 99 1.80 7.54 4.14
C THR A 99 1.25 8.07 5.46
N LEU A 100 2.11 8.77 6.20
CA LEU A 100 1.79 9.42 7.45
C LEU A 100 2.41 10.82 7.44
N ASN A 101 1.61 11.81 7.06
CA ASN A 101 1.91 13.23 7.05
C ASN A 101 0.95 13.97 8.00
N ASP A 102 1.15 15.26 8.21
CA ASP A 102 0.31 16.07 9.07
C ASP A 102 -0.09 17.36 8.35
N TYR A 103 -1.25 17.30 7.70
CA TYR A 103 -1.88 18.44 7.03
C TYR A 103 -3.28 18.72 7.60
N VAL A 104 -3.49 18.41 8.90
CA VAL A 104 -4.77 18.58 9.59
C VAL A 104 -5.19 20.04 9.63
N LYS A 105 -4.23 20.94 9.93
CA LYS A 105 -4.51 22.40 10.01
C LYS A 105 -4.96 22.99 8.68
N GLU A 106 -4.45 22.47 7.58
CA GLU A 106 -4.76 22.93 6.24
C GLU A 106 -6.02 22.30 5.66
N GLY A 107 -6.55 21.27 6.31
CA GLY A 107 -7.74 20.56 5.83
C GLY A 107 -7.53 19.76 4.54
N PHE A 108 -6.28 19.45 4.17
CA PHE A 108 -5.99 18.74 2.92
C PHE A 108 -6.38 17.26 2.96
N GLU A 109 -6.59 16.71 4.16
CA GLU A 109 -6.93 15.30 4.37
C GLU A 109 -8.11 15.13 5.33
N PRO A 110 -9.31 15.66 4.99
CA PRO A 110 -10.44 15.73 5.92
C PRO A 110 -10.98 14.37 6.37
N ASN A 111 -10.77 13.31 5.57
CA ASN A 111 -11.29 11.97 5.83
C ASN A 111 -10.23 11.00 6.41
N VAL A 112 -9.08 11.51 6.80
CA VAL A 112 -8.02 10.71 7.40
C VAL A 112 -8.07 10.84 8.93
N SER A 113 -7.87 9.74 9.65
CA SER A 113 -7.85 9.76 11.12
C SER A 113 -6.71 10.62 11.67
N SER A 114 -6.80 11.00 12.95
CA SER A 114 -5.76 11.82 13.60
C SER A 114 -4.35 11.24 13.45
N VAL A 115 -3.35 12.09 13.55
CA VAL A 115 -1.94 11.68 13.47
C VAL A 115 -1.62 10.61 14.52
N GLU A 116 -2.16 10.78 15.73
CA GLU A 116 -1.97 9.85 16.84
C GLU A 116 -2.50 8.45 16.50
N ASN A 117 -3.73 8.36 16.00
CA ASN A 117 -4.34 7.09 15.61
C ASN A 117 -3.56 6.41 14.46
N ARG A 118 -3.03 7.19 13.52
CA ARG A 118 -2.21 6.69 12.42
C ARG A 118 -0.85 6.19 12.91
N VAL A 119 -0.23 6.89 13.86
CA VAL A 119 1.01 6.46 14.51
C VAL A 119 0.81 5.13 15.23
N GLU A 120 -0.26 4.99 16.01
CA GLU A 120 -0.54 3.74 16.70
C GLU A 120 -0.82 2.58 15.72
N THR A 121 -1.53 2.85 14.63
CA THR A 121 -1.75 1.84 13.59
C THR A 121 -0.44 1.45 12.89
N PHE A 122 0.45 2.41 12.64
CA PHE A 122 1.77 2.17 12.08
C PHE A 122 2.63 1.28 12.99
N LYS A 123 2.68 1.60 14.28
CA LYS A 123 3.39 0.80 15.28
C LYS A 123 2.86 -0.62 15.35
N LYS A 124 1.52 -0.78 15.41
CA LYS A 124 0.90 -2.09 15.41
C LYS A 124 1.28 -2.92 14.18
N LEU A 125 1.27 -2.33 12.99
CA LEU A 125 1.72 -2.99 11.77
C LEU A 125 3.18 -3.40 11.88
N SER A 126 4.05 -2.49 12.34
CA SER A 126 5.48 -2.75 12.52
C SER A 126 5.76 -3.88 13.51
N ASP A 127 5.04 -3.92 14.63
CA ASP A 127 5.15 -4.99 15.61
C ASP A 127 4.72 -6.35 15.06
N MET A 128 3.72 -6.36 14.15
CA MET A 128 3.22 -7.60 13.53
C MET A 128 4.16 -8.16 12.46
N ILE A 129 4.77 -7.32 11.63
CA ILE A 129 5.48 -7.79 10.42
C ILE A 129 6.98 -7.46 10.40
N GLY A 130 7.46 -6.71 11.38
CA GLY A 130 8.85 -6.23 11.48
C GLY A 130 9.04 -4.85 10.84
N LYS A 131 9.87 -4.03 11.49
CA LYS A 131 10.16 -2.64 11.10
C LYS A 131 10.83 -2.50 9.72
N GLU A 132 11.48 -3.56 9.24
CA GLU A 132 12.15 -3.63 7.94
C GLU A 132 11.14 -3.66 6.79
N LYS A 133 9.92 -4.14 7.07
CA LYS A 133 8.84 -4.26 6.09
C LYS A 133 7.87 -3.07 6.10
N VAL A 134 8.08 -2.07 6.96
CA VAL A 134 7.22 -0.88 7.05
C VAL A 134 8.03 0.37 6.77
N ILE A 135 7.77 0.98 5.62
CA ILE A 135 8.42 2.20 5.17
C ILE A 135 7.50 3.38 5.48
N TRP A 136 7.99 4.37 6.19
CA TRP A 136 7.27 5.61 6.39
C TRP A 136 7.40 6.52 5.17
N ARG A 137 6.27 7.02 4.66
CA ARG A 137 6.23 8.07 3.63
C ARG A 137 5.68 9.35 4.22
N PHE A 138 6.44 10.43 4.09
CA PHE A 138 5.92 11.78 4.26
C PHE A 138 5.82 12.41 2.86
N ASP A 139 4.70 12.19 2.20
CA ASP A 139 4.58 12.39 0.75
C ASP A 139 3.13 12.80 0.38
N PRO A 140 2.96 13.92 -0.35
CA PRO A 140 3.97 14.86 -0.79
C PRO A 140 4.40 15.86 0.30
N LEU A 141 5.57 16.49 0.11
CA LEU A 141 5.94 17.72 0.80
C LEU A 141 5.26 18.89 0.10
N ILE A 142 4.31 19.54 0.80
CA ILE A 142 3.54 20.65 0.22
C ILE A 142 4.07 21.96 0.82
N ILE A 143 4.66 22.80 -0.03
CA ILE A 143 5.10 24.14 0.34
C ILE A 143 4.09 25.15 -0.21
N THR A 144 3.61 26.04 0.64
CA THR A 144 2.69 27.12 0.30
C THR A 144 3.08 28.40 1.05
N PRO A 145 2.48 29.55 0.75
CA PRO A 145 2.70 30.75 1.59
C PRO A 145 2.40 30.55 3.09
N ASN A 146 1.54 29.56 3.43
CA ASN A 146 1.14 29.25 4.81
C ASN A 146 1.85 28.02 5.40
N ILE A 147 2.67 27.31 4.61
CA ILE A 147 3.43 26.13 5.04
C ILE A 147 4.89 26.32 4.62
N ALA A 148 5.68 26.85 5.52
CA ALA A 148 7.10 27.02 5.27
C ALA A 148 7.88 25.69 5.37
N PRO A 149 9.05 25.56 4.75
CA PRO A 149 9.90 24.36 4.89
C PRO A 149 10.22 23.99 6.35
N ARG A 150 10.37 24.99 7.22
CA ARG A 150 10.61 24.77 8.66
C ARG A 150 9.44 24.09 9.35
N ASP A 151 8.21 24.40 8.95
CA ASP A 151 6.99 23.77 9.52
C ASP A 151 6.94 22.30 9.15
N LEU A 152 7.27 21.97 7.88
CA LEU A 152 7.35 20.58 7.43
C LEU A 152 8.42 19.79 8.18
N LEU A 153 9.60 20.36 8.36
CA LEU A 153 10.67 19.73 9.15
C LEU A 153 10.23 19.47 10.60
N THR A 154 9.51 20.39 11.21
CA THR A 154 8.97 20.23 12.57
C THR A 154 7.96 19.08 12.63
N ARG A 155 7.05 18.99 11.66
CA ARG A 155 6.08 17.88 11.54
C ARG A 155 6.76 16.53 11.35
N ILE A 156 7.73 16.47 10.43
CA ILE A 156 8.53 15.25 10.18
C ILE A 156 9.29 14.85 11.45
N TRP A 157 9.93 15.78 12.15
CA TRP A 157 10.64 15.50 13.40
C TRP A 157 9.69 14.95 14.47
N HIS A 158 8.51 15.55 14.61
CA HIS A 158 7.50 15.14 15.59
C HIS A 158 7.01 13.70 15.35
N ILE A 159 6.63 13.39 14.10
CA ILE A 159 6.18 12.06 13.70
C ILE A 159 7.35 11.08 13.80
N GLY A 160 8.54 11.45 13.31
CA GLY A 160 9.73 10.60 13.33
C GLY A 160 10.14 10.17 14.72
N ASN A 161 10.05 11.06 15.72
CA ASN A 161 10.29 10.69 17.12
C ASN A 161 9.29 9.66 17.64
N LYS A 162 8.00 9.76 17.23
CA LYS A 162 6.98 8.77 17.59
C LYS A 162 7.18 7.42 16.89
N LEU A 163 7.77 7.42 15.69
CA LEU A 163 8.04 6.21 14.88
C LEU A 163 9.44 5.63 15.10
N LYS A 164 10.25 6.23 15.96
CA LYS A 164 11.59 5.72 16.27
C LYS A 164 11.52 4.27 16.76
N GLY A 165 12.26 3.37 16.09
CA GLY A 165 12.27 1.94 16.39
C GLY A 165 11.23 1.12 15.62
N TYR A 166 10.25 1.77 14.93
CA TYR A 166 9.19 1.11 14.19
C TYR A 166 9.37 1.15 12.67
N THR A 167 10.38 1.82 12.18
CA THR A 167 10.77 1.84 10.77
C THR A 167 12.25 2.19 10.64
N ASN A 168 12.86 1.71 9.56
CA ASN A 168 14.26 2.02 9.21
C ASN A 168 14.36 3.02 8.05
N LYS A 169 13.22 3.42 7.46
CA LYS A 169 13.24 4.21 6.23
C LYS A 169 12.14 5.25 6.19
N LEU A 170 12.53 6.50 5.90
CA LEU A 170 11.65 7.59 5.51
C LEU A 170 11.81 7.85 4.01
N VAL A 171 10.68 8.01 3.32
CA VAL A 171 10.61 8.45 1.92
C VAL A 171 9.75 9.70 1.85
N PHE A 172 10.19 10.68 1.07
CA PHE A 172 9.44 11.91 0.78
C PHE A 172 9.64 12.33 -0.66
N SER A 173 8.69 13.09 -1.20
CA SER A 173 8.77 13.74 -2.51
C SER A 173 8.06 15.09 -2.48
N PHE A 174 8.31 15.92 -3.48
CA PHE A 174 7.63 17.20 -3.67
C PHE A 174 6.51 17.07 -4.69
#